data_b035dfab644d014d3a9a4a5521004e5b
#
_entry.id   b035dfab644d014d3a9a4a5521004e5b
#
_cell.length_a   1.000
_cell.length_b   1.000
_cell.length_c   1.000
_cell.angle_alpha   90.00
_cell.angle_beta   90.00
_cell.angle_gamma   90.00
#
_symmetry.space_group_name_H-M   'P 1'
#
loop_
_entity.id
_entity.type
_entity.pdbx_description
1 polymer ?
#
loop_
_entity_poly.entity_id
_entity_poly.type
_entity_poly.pdbx_seq_one_letter_code
_entity_poly.pdbx_strand_id
1 'polypeptide(L)'
;ELEDLCDLSVRSLEELIDYQDYPVRAAEIATLGRRSLGVGFIGLAHYLAKNGHKYDSQGAWDAVHKLTESFQYYLLRSSNQLAREKGPCADFGSTKYSDGILPIDTYKSDVDEITQERLTHDWDTLRTDIKEFGLRHSTLSAQMPSESSSVVSNATNGIEPPRGYLSIKKSKKGP
;
A
#
# COMPACT_ATOMS: atom_id res chain seq x y z
N GLU A 1 -15.58 -3.21 -2.23
CA GLU A 1 -15.29 -2.22 -1.14
C GLU A 1 -13.79 -1.95 -0.99
N LEU A 2 -12.89 -2.95 -0.80
CA LEU A 2 -11.44 -2.71 -0.71
C LEU A 2 -10.87 -2.17 -2.03
N GLU A 3 -11.30 -2.71 -3.16
CA GLU A 3 -10.94 -2.23 -4.49
C GLU A 3 -11.30 -0.75 -4.67
N ASP A 4 -12.53 -0.37 -4.36
CA ASP A 4 -13.02 1.00 -4.50
C ASP A 4 -12.23 1.97 -3.60
N LEU A 5 -11.88 1.54 -2.37
CA LEU A 5 -11.06 2.33 -1.45
C LEU A 5 -9.64 2.52 -1.96
N CYS A 6 -9.05 1.49 -2.54
CA CYS A 6 -7.73 1.58 -3.16
C CYS A 6 -7.75 2.54 -4.35
N ASP A 7 -8.73 2.41 -5.25
CA ASP A 7 -8.86 3.29 -6.40
C ASP A 7 -9.09 4.74 -5.99
N LEU A 8 -10.00 5.00 -5.05
CA LEU A 8 -10.24 6.33 -4.52
C LEU A 8 -8.99 6.95 -3.91
N SER A 9 -8.24 6.16 -3.12
CA SER A 9 -7.01 6.63 -2.47
C SER A 9 -5.94 7.00 -3.49
N VAL A 10 -5.71 6.16 -4.49
CA VAL A 10 -4.72 6.42 -5.55
C VAL A 10 -5.11 7.65 -6.36
N ARG A 11 -6.36 7.77 -6.78
CA ARG A 11 -6.86 8.91 -7.57
C ARG A 11 -6.81 10.22 -6.78
N SER A 12 -7.20 10.20 -5.50
CA SER A 12 -7.16 11.40 -4.65
C SER A 12 -5.72 11.91 -4.46
N LEU A 13 -4.77 11.00 -4.24
CA LEU A 13 -3.36 11.37 -4.08
C LEU A 13 -2.71 11.79 -5.40
N GLU A 14 -3.13 11.20 -6.52
CA GLU A 14 -2.70 11.64 -7.86
C GLU A 14 -3.08 13.11 -8.12
N GLU A 15 -4.31 13.50 -7.80
CA GLU A 15 -4.73 14.90 -7.95
C GLU A 15 -3.95 15.85 -7.04
N LEU A 16 -3.59 15.40 -5.82
CA LEU A 16 -2.76 16.19 -4.90
C LEU A 16 -1.35 16.44 -5.44
N ILE A 17 -0.76 15.48 -6.16
CA ILE A 17 0.56 15.67 -6.79
C ILE A 17 0.53 16.84 -7.77
N ASP A 18 -0.54 17.01 -8.54
CA ASP A 18 -0.67 18.08 -9.52
C ASP A 18 -1.16 19.41 -8.89
N TYR A 19 -1.87 19.35 -7.77
CA TYR A 19 -2.46 20.52 -7.12
C TYR A 19 -1.48 21.27 -6.21
N GLN A 20 -0.50 20.58 -5.61
CA GLN A 20 0.40 21.19 -4.63
C GLN A 20 1.45 22.14 -5.26
N ASP A 21 1.81 23.17 -4.51
CA ASP A 21 2.95 24.03 -4.85
C ASP A 21 4.28 23.41 -4.37
N TYR A 22 5.27 23.39 -5.23
CA TYR A 22 6.58 22.85 -4.91
C TYR A 22 7.54 23.96 -4.47
N PRO A 23 8.06 23.93 -3.23
CA PRO A 23 8.90 25.02 -2.70
C PRO A 23 10.26 25.13 -3.38
N VAL A 24 10.74 24.05 -4.01
CA VAL A 24 12.02 24.00 -4.73
C VAL A 24 11.87 23.19 -6.03
N ARG A 25 12.55 23.60 -7.07
CA ARG A 25 12.50 22.99 -8.42
C ARG A 25 12.89 21.50 -8.40
N ALA A 26 13.87 21.12 -7.57
CA ALA A 26 14.29 19.72 -7.46
C ALA A 26 13.18 18.80 -6.94
N ALA A 27 12.37 19.28 -5.98
CA ALA A 27 11.22 18.52 -5.48
C ALA A 27 10.14 18.34 -6.55
N GLU A 28 9.86 19.39 -7.31
CA GLU A 28 8.92 19.35 -8.43
C GLU A 28 9.33 18.30 -9.48
N ILE A 29 10.58 18.38 -9.96
CA ILE A 29 11.13 17.45 -10.97
C ILE A 29 11.04 16.00 -10.47
N ALA A 30 11.50 15.72 -9.24
CA ALA A 30 11.49 14.39 -8.68
C ALA A 30 10.06 13.85 -8.48
N THR A 31 9.15 14.69 -7.98
CA THR A 31 7.78 14.27 -7.72
C THR A 31 6.99 14.04 -9.00
N LEU A 32 7.04 14.97 -9.94
CA LEU A 32 6.31 14.84 -11.22
C LEU A 32 6.89 13.74 -12.10
N GLY A 33 8.22 13.51 -12.07
CA GLY A 33 8.87 12.43 -12.82
C GLY A 33 8.45 11.05 -12.34
N ARG A 34 8.38 10.83 -11.04
CA ARG A 34 8.13 9.52 -10.43
C ARG A 34 6.71 9.32 -9.92
N ARG A 35 6.01 10.38 -9.54
CA ARG A 35 4.64 10.37 -8.98
C ARG A 35 4.49 9.33 -7.86
N SER A 36 5.45 9.28 -6.94
CA SER A 36 5.49 8.28 -5.86
C SER A 36 4.40 8.52 -4.82
N LEU A 37 3.64 7.49 -4.51
CA LEU A 37 2.64 7.47 -3.45
C LEU A 37 3.07 6.56 -2.30
N GLY A 38 2.41 6.73 -1.15
CA GLY A 38 2.56 5.87 0.01
C GLY A 38 1.21 5.58 0.63
N VAL A 39 0.43 4.68 0.03
CA VAL A 39 -0.85 4.23 0.56
C VAL A 39 -0.61 3.06 1.51
N GLY A 40 -1.16 3.12 2.71
CA GLY A 40 -1.06 2.06 3.72
C GLY A 40 -2.35 1.94 4.52
N PHE A 41 -2.39 0.95 5.40
CA PHE A 41 -3.53 0.76 6.29
C PHE A 41 -3.08 0.74 7.76
N ILE A 42 -3.99 1.07 8.64
CA ILE A 42 -3.85 1.04 10.10
C ILE A 42 -4.88 0.09 10.69
N GLY A 43 -4.78 -0.18 11.97
CA GLY A 43 -5.80 -0.96 12.66
C GLY A 43 -5.72 -2.47 12.42
N LEU A 44 -4.57 -3.01 11.99
CA LEU A 44 -4.44 -4.45 11.74
C LEU A 44 -4.75 -5.28 12.99
N ALA A 45 -4.27 -4.87 14.16
CA ALA A 45 -4.57 -5.57 15.41
C ALA A 45 -6.07 -5.60 15.73
N HIS A 46 -6.76 -4.48 15.50
CA HIS A 46 -8.20 -4.41 15.65
C HIS A 46 -8.93 -5.30 14.63
N TYR A 47 -8.50 -5.27 13.38
CA TYR A 47 -9.05 -6.13 12.32
C TYR A 47 -8.94 -7.61 12.68
N LEU A 48 -7.76 -8.06 13.11
CA LEU A 48 -7.54 -9.45 13.52
C LEU A 48 -8.39 -9.84 14.73
N ALA A 49 -8.42 -9.00 15.76
CA ALA A 49 -9.22 -9.24 16.96
C ALA A 49 -10.72 -9.31 16.66
N LYS A 50 -11.24 -8.44 15.80
CA LYS A 50 -12.64 -8.43 15.36
C LYS A 50 -13.02 -9.70 14.60
N ASN A 51 -12.06 -10.30 13.88
CA ASN A 51 -12.24 -11.56 13.17
C ASN A 51 -11.89 -12.80 14.03
N GLY A 52 -11.61 -12.63 15.33
CA GLY A 52 -11.33 -13.72 16.26
C GLY A 52 -9.92 -14.33 16.11
N HIS A 53 -9.01 -13.65 15.44
CA HIS A 53 -7.65 -14.14 15.21
C HIS A 53 -6.66 -13.56 16.23
N LYS A 54 -5.80 -14.42 16.77
CA LYS A 54 -4.59 -14.00 17.48
C LYS A 54 -3.47 -13.75 16.50
N TYR A 55 -2.58 -12.80 16.79
CA TYR A 55 -1.47 -12.43 15.89
C TYR A 55 -0.56 -13.60 15.49
N ASP A 56 -0.37 -14.55 16.40
CA ASP A 56 0.47 -15.73 16.25
C ASP A 56 -0.31 -16.98 15.81
N SER A 57 -1.47 -16.80 15.20
CA SER A 57 -2.30 -17.91 14.73
C SER A 57 -2.28 -18.05 13.22
N GLN A 58 -2.49 -19.27 12.73
CA GLN A 58 -2.61 -19.56 11.30
C GLN A 58 -3.69 -18.69 10.64
N GLY A 59 -4.86 -18.54 11.28
CA GLY A 59 -5.93 -17.71 10.73
C GLY A 59 -5.55 -16.22 10.59
N ALA A 60 -4.67 -15.70 11.46
CA ALA A 60 -4.14 -14.34 11.29
C ALA A 60 -3.21 -14.24 10.10
N TRP A 61 -2.30 -15.21 9.94
CA TRP A 61 -1.34 -15.21 8.82
C TRP A 61 -2.04 -15.32 7.48
N ASP A 62 -3.02 -16.20 7.37
CA ASP A 62 -3.84 -16.38 6.17
C ASP A 62 -4.67 -15.11 5.87
N ALA A 63 -5.29 -14.51 6.89
CA ALA A 63 -6.06 -13.28 6.73
C ALA A 63 -5.19 -12.09 6.28
N VAL A 64 -3.98 -11.95 6.85
CA VAL A 64 -3.03 -10.91 6.48
C VAL A 64 -2.50 -11.12 5.07
N HIS A 65 -2.14 -12.35 4.72
CA HIS A 65 -1.67 -12.69 3.37
C HIS A 65 -2.70 -12.28 2.31
N LYS A 66 -3.95 -12.70 2.48
CA LYS A 66 -5.05 -12.37 1.58
C LYS A 66 -5.35 -10.87 1.50
N LEU A 67 -5.34 -10.19 2.65
CA LEU A 67 -5.55 -8.75 2.70
C LEU A 67 -4.45 -7.98 1.96
N THR A 68 -3.19 -8.33 2.22
CA THR A 68 -2.04 -7.63 1.63
C THR A 68 -1.87 -7.91 0.15
N GLU A 69 -2.16 -9.14 -0.30
CA GLU A 69 -2.22 -9.47 -1.72
C GLU A 69 -3.24 -8.59 -2.44
N SER A 70 -4.49 -8.60 -1.96
CA SER A 70 -5.59 -7.83 -2.57
C SER A 70 -5.30 -6.33 -2.56
N PHE A 71 -4.78 -5.81 -1.44
CA PHE A 71 -4.42 -4.40 -1.32
C PHE A 71 -3.37 -3.99 -2.36
N GLN A 72 -2.28 -4.75 -2.48
CA GLN A 72 -1.21 -4.46 -3.43
C GLN A 72 -1.69 -4.59 -4.88
N TYR A 73 -2.49 -5.61 -5.17
CA TYR A 73 -3.07 -5.83 -6.49
C TYR A 73 -3.96 -4.65 -6.92
N TYR A 74 -4.88 -4.21 -6.06
CA TYR A 74 -5.79 -3.11 -6.39
C TYR A 74 -5.09 -1.77 -6.53
N LEU A 75 -4.06 -1.49 -5.74
CA LEU A 75 -3.24 -0.28 -5.91
C LEU A 75 -2.54 -0.26 -7.28
N LEU A 76 -1.92 -1.37 -7.68
CA LEU A 76 -1.25 -1.48 -8.98
C LEU A 76 -2.25 -1.38 -10.14
N ARG A 77 -3.40 -2.05 -10.02
CA ARG A 77 -4.47 -1.99 -11.02
C ARG A 77 -5.00 -0.57 -11.18
N SER A 78 -5.24 0.16 -10.10
CA SER A 78 -5.68 1.56 -10.14
C SER A 78 -4.63 2.46 -10.81
N SER A 79 -3.36 2.28 -10.47
CA SER A 79 -2.26 3.03 -11.10
C SER A 79 -2.11 2.72 -12.59
N ASN A 80 -2.31 1.47 -13.00
CA ASN A 80 -2.32 1.08 -14.41
C ASN A 80 -3.52 1.69 -15.15
N GLN A 81 -4.69 1.70 -14.53
CA GLN A 81 -5.87 2.36 -15.10
C GLN A 81 -5.64 3.86 -15.30
N LEU A 82 -5.04 4.54 -14.33
CA LEU A 82 -4.64 5.94 -14.46
C LEU A 82 -3.57 6.16 -15.54
N ALA A 83 -2.66 5.21 -15.73
CA ALA A 83 -1.70 5.29 -16.83
C ALA A 83 -2.40 5.18 -18.19
N ARG A 84 -3.46 4.41 -18.32
CA ARG A 84 -4.29 4.36 -19.55
C ARG A 84 -5.02 5.69 -19.78
N GLU A 85 -5.45 6.37 -18.73
CA GLU A 85 -6.20 7.64 -18.80
C GLU A 85 -5.30 8.85 -19.02
N LYS A 86 -4.16 8.93 -18.34
CA LYS A 86 -3.29 10.11 -18.24
C LYS A 86 -1.85 9.89 -18.73
N GLY A 87 -1.51 8.69 -19.15
CA GLY A 87 -0.14 8.26 -19.47
C GLY A 87 0.63 7.77 -18.24
N PRO A 88 1.67 6.95 -18.40
CA PRO A 88 2.55 6.51 -17.32
C PRO A 88 3.36 7.68 -16.75
N CYS A 89 3.95 7.52 -15.56
CA CYS A 89 4.90 8.51 -15.05
C CYS A 89 6.15 8.59 -15.96
N ALA A 90 6.77 9.76 -16.02
CA ALA A 90 7.89 10.01 -16.94
C ALA A 90 9.06 9.04 -16.71
N ASP A 91 9.31 8.68 -15.44
CA ASP A 91 10.40 7.78 -15.05
C ASP A 91 9.98 6.30 -15.04
N PHE A 92 8.84 5.92 -15.61
CA PHE A 92 8.37 4.53 -15.62
C PHE A 92 9.42 3.56 -16.14
N GLY A 93 10.08 3.89 -17.24
CA GLY A 93 11.13 3.06 -17.85
C GLY A 93 12.35 2.78 -16.95
N SER A 94 12.51 3.52 -15.86
CA SER A 94 13.57 3.29 -14.86
C SER A 94 13.11 2.42 -13.68
N THR A 95 11.87 1.96 -13.69
CA THR A 95 11.29 1.13 -12.62
C THR A 95 11.39 -0.36 -12.96
N LYS A 96 11.40 -1.22 -11.95
CA LYS A 96 11.29 -2.68 -12.16
C LYS A 96 9.99 -3.10 -12.86
N TYR A 97 8.96 -2.29 -12.75
CA TYR A 97 7.67 -2.55 -13.39
C TYR A 97 7.77 -2.53 -14.91
N SER A 98 8.65 -1.71 -15.50
CA SER A 98 8.89 -1.71 -16.95
C SER A 98 9.48 -3.02 -17.46
N ASP A 99 10.22 -3.73 -16.62
CA ASP A 99 10.73 -5.08 -16.88
C ASP A 99 9.68 -6.17 -16.58
N GLY A 100 8.50 -5.78 -16.09
CA GLY A 100 7.43 -6.69 -15.68
C GLY A 100 7.67 -7.38 -14.34
N ILE A 101 8.58 -6.84 -13.51
CA ILE A 101 8.85 -7.35 -12.17
C ILE A 101 7.87 -6.71 -11.19
N LEU A 102 7.02 -7.53 -10.57
CA LEU A 102 6.00 -7.11 -9.62
C LEU A 102 6.41 -7.48 -8.18
N PRO A 103 5.75 -6.92 -7.15
CA PRO A 103 6.03 -7.28 -5.76
C PRO A 103 5.94 -8.78 -5.46
N ILE A 104 5.06 -9.50 -6.12
CA ILE A 104 4.90 -10.96 -6.00
C ILE A 104 6.13 -11.75 -6.48
N ASP A 105 6.99 -11.15 -7.29
CA ASP A 105 8.22 -11.80 -7.78
C ASP A 105 9.41 -11.60 -6.83
N THR A 106 9.29 -10.68 -5.89
CA THR A 106 10.41 -10.22 -5.04
C THR A 106 10.13 -10.28 -3.54
N TYR A 107 8.96 -10.79 -3.12
CA TYR A 107 8.68 -10.98 -1.71
C TYR A 107 9.49 -12.17 -1.15
N LYS A 108 9.59 -12.23 0.17
CA LYS A 108 10.33 -13.31 0.84
C LYS A 108 9.53 -14.62 0.77
N SER A 109 10.00 -15.58 0.00
CA SER A 109 9.31 -16.86 -0.26
C SER A 109 9.05 -17.72 0.98
N ASP A 110 9.82 -17.52 2.07
CA ASP A 110 9.58 -18.18 3.36
C ASP A 110 8.15 -17.96 3.90
N VAL A 111 7.48 -16.90 3.43
CA VAL A 111 6.06 -16.62 3.77
C VAL A 111 5.16 -17.76 3.30
N ASP A 112 5.47 -18.40 2.16
CA ASP A 112 4.67 -19.49 1.60
C ASP A 112 4.70 -20.76 2.48
N GLU A 113 5.66 -20.87 3.41
CA GLU A 113 5.75 -21.96 4.36
C GLU A 113 4.84 -21.76 5.58
N ILE A 114 4.47 -20.51 5.87
CA ILE A 114 3.68 -20.15 7.07
C ILE A 114 2.22 -19.82 6.78
N THR A 115 1.86 -19.52 5.54
CA THR A 115 0.46 -19.31 5.13
C THR A 115 -0.06 -20.50 4.34
N GLN A 116 -1.36 -20.80 4.47
CA GLN A 116 -2.05 -21.81 3.68
C GLN A 116 -2.75 -21.21 2.45
N GLU A 117 -2.81 -19.90 2.38
CA GLU A 117 -3.43 -19.17 1.28
C GLU A 117 -2.47 -19.06 0.09
N ARG A 118 -3.03 -19.15 -1.11
CA ARG A 118 -2.32 -18.89 -2.36
C ARG A 118 -2.75 -17.55 -2.93
N LEU A 119 -1.95 -17.02 -3.84
CA LEU A 119 -2.34 -15.84 -4.62
C LEU A 119 -3.63 -16.12 -5.38
N THR A 120 -4.60 -15.19 -5.29
CA THR A 120 -5.96 -15.36 -5.82
C THR A 120 -6.29 -14.42 -6.96
N HIS A 121 -5.53 -13.33 -7.13
CA HIS A 121 -5.74 -12.36 -8.20
C HIS A 121 -5.02 -12.74 -9.49
N ASP A 122 -5.51 -12.23 -10.62
CA ASP A 122 -4.91 -12.44 -11.94
C ASP A 122 -3.69 -11.51 -12.16
N TRP A 123 -2.59 -11.90 -11.55
CA TRP A 123 -1.32 -11.17 -11.64
C TRP A 123 -0.71 -11.20 -13.04
N ASP A 124 -0.98 -12.24 -13.84
CA ASP A 124 -0.40 -12.37 -15.18
C ASP A 124 -1.04 -11.40 -16.16
N THR A 125 -2.36 -11.24 -16.10
CA THR A 125 -3.05 -10.20 -16.88
C THR A 125 -2.61 -8.81 -16.45
N LEU A 126 -2.52 -8.53 -15.14
CA LEU A 126 -2.05 -7.24 -14.64
C LEU A 126 -0.61 -6.95 -15.07
N ARG A 127 0.28 -7.94 -15.07
CA ARG A 127 1.66 -7.82 -15.55
C ARG A 127 1.70 -7.44 -17.03
N THR A 128 0.88 -8.08 -17.84
CA THR A 128 0.77 -7.79 -19.27
C THR A 128 0.29 -6.37 -19.49
N ASP A 129 -0.75 -5.96 -18.80
CA ASP A 129 -1.30 -4.61 -18.85
C ASP A 129 -0.31 -3.54 -18.41
N ILE A 130 0.48 -3.81 -17.36
CA ILE A 130 1.52 -2.90 -16.89
C ILE A 130 2.65 -2.76 -17.93
N LYS A 131 3.04 -3.84 -18.59
CA LYS A 131 4.05 -3.77 -19.66
C LYS A 131 3.56 -3.00 -20.86
N GLU A 132 2.28 -3.07 -21.19
CA GLU A 132 1.69 -2.40 -22.34
C GLU A 132 1.40 -0.92 -22.08
N PHE A 133 0.77 -0.58 -20.95
CA PHE A 133 0.28 0.76 -20.66
C PHE A 133 1.11 1.50 -19.60
N GLY A 134 1.97 0.82 -18.87
CA GLY A 134 2.76 1.37 -17.78
C GLY A 134 2.02 1.51 -16.46
N LEU A 135 2.64 2.22 -15.53
CA LEU A 135 2.05 2.69 -14.27
C LEU A 135 2.14 4.20 -14.16
N ARG A 136 1.09 4.80 -13.62
CA ARG A 136 1.08 6.24 -13.32
C ARG A 136 2.00 6.61 -12.16
N HIS A 137 2.33 5.67 -11.29
CA HIS A 137 3.11 5.87 -10.07
C HIS A 137 4.27 4.87 -9.99
N SER A 138 5.46 5.36 -9.65
CA SER A 138 6.66 4.52 -9.50
C SER A 138 6.67 3.73 -8.19
N THR A 139 5.90 4.17 -7.19
CA THR A 139 5.72 3.53 -5.88
C THR A 139 4.30 3.80 -5.41
N LEU A 140 3.66 2.84 -4.77
CA LEU A 140 2.24 2.93 -4.39
C LEU A 140 2.00 2.65 -2.92
N SER A 141 2.59 1.64 -2.33
CA SER A 141 2.31 1.22 -0.97
C SER A 141 3.42 1.59 0.00
N ALA A 142 3.02 1.98 1.21
CA ALA A 142 3.90 2.17 2.35
C ALA A 142 3.15 1.86 3.64
N GLN A 143 3.77 1.12 4.56
CA GLN A 143 3.21 0.88 5.89
C GLN A 143 3.86 1.84 6.88
N MET A 144 3.10 2.84 7.32
CA MET A 144 3.56 3.91 8.17
C MET A 144 3.10 3.74 9.63
N PRO A 145 3.84 4.23 10.62
CA PRO A 145 3.29 4.48 11.94
C PRO A 145 2.35 5.69 11.88
N SER A 146 1.07 5.52 12.23
CA SER A 146 0.01 6.53 12.04
C SER A 146 -0.56 7.01 13.35
N GLU A 147 0.21 7.74 14.16
CA GLU A 147 -0.21 8.16 15.49
C GLU A 147 -1.51 8.98 15.47
N SER A 148 -1.52 10.09 14.75
CA SER A 148 -2.70 10.99 14.72
C SER A 148 -3.89 10.37 14.00
N SER A 149 -3.67 9.71 12.87
CA SER A 149 -4.75 9.06 12.11
C SER A 149 -5.41 7.95 12.90
N SER A 150 -4.64 7.16 13.66
CA SER A 150 -5.18 6.10 14.50
C SER A 150 -6.02 6.64 15.66
N VAL A 151 -5.65 7.77 16.25
CA VAL A 151 -6.43 8.43 17.30
C VAL A 151 -7.76 8.95 16.74
N VAL A 152 -7.73 9.62 15.60
CA VAL A 152 -8.94 10.18 14.96
C VAL A 152 -9.92 9.07 14.56
N SER A 153 -9.42 7.96 14.03
CA SER A 153 -10.25 6.83 13.58
C SER A 153 -10.54 5.79 14.68
N ASN A 154 -10.06 6.02 15.91
CA ASN A 154 -10.18 5.07 17.02
C ASN A 154 -9.72 3.64 16.65
N ALA A 155 -8.58 3.57 15.97
CA ALA A 155 -7.97 2.33 15.51
C ALA A 155 -6.62 2.08 16.20
N THR A 156 -6.13 0.85 16.14
CA THR A 156 -4.75 0.55 16.55
C THR A 156 -3.76 1.15 15.54
N ASN A 157 -2.60 1.60 16.04
CA ASN A 157 -1.58 2.23 15.22
C ASN A 157 -0.87 1.20 14.31
N GLY A 158 -0.90 1.44 13.01
CA GLY A 158 -0.16 0.66 12.02
C GLY A 158 -0.52 -0.83 11.98
N ILE A 159 0.50 -1.65 11.78
CA ILE A 159 0.40 -3.11 11.63
C ILE A 159 0.98 -3.88 12.82
N GLU A 160 1.48 -3.19 13.83
CA GLU A 160 2.14 -3.83 14.98
C GLU A 160 1.13 -4.43 15.97
N PRO A 161 1.48 -5.52 16.64
CA PRO A 161 0.69 -6.04 17.74
C PRO A 161 0.66 -5.04 18.92
N PRO A 162 -0.45 -4.94 19.67
CA PRO A 162 -0.52 -4.07 20.83
C PRO A 162 0.42 -4.58 21.93
N ARG A 163 1.17 -3.69 22.56
CA ARG A 163 2.08 -4.02 23.67
C ARG A 163 1.36 -4.40 24.96
N GLY A 164 0.08 -4.06 25.09
CA GLY A 164 -0.78 -4.32 26.22
C GLY A 164 -2.11 -3.60 26.08
N TYR A 165 -3.03 -3.87 27.02
CA TYR A 165 -4.37 -3.22 27.05
C TYR A 165 -4.30 -1.73 27.37
N LEU A 166 -3.26 -1.29 28.05
CA LEU A 166 -3.00 0.09 28.39
C LEU A 166 -1.52 0.38 28.20
N SER A 167 -1.20 1.44 27.49
CA SER A 167 0.17 1.95 27.38
C SER A 167 0.20 3.43 27.69
N ILE A 168 1.20 3.86 28.46
CA ILE A 168 1.43 5.26 28.75
C ILE A 168 2.59 5.74 27.87
N LYS A 169 2.32 6.70 26.99
CA LYS A 169 3.33 7.31 26.15
C LYS A 169 3.74 8.66 26.77
N LYS A 170 4.99 8.76 27.19
CA LYS A 170 5.55 10.04 27.68
C LYS A 170 6.03 10.85 26.47
N SER A 171 5.51 12.05 26.31
CA SER A 171 5.92 13.00 25.28
C SER A 171 6.65 14.18 25.89
N LYS A 172 7.21 15.07 25.05
CA LYS A 172 7.80 16.35 25.51
C LYS A 172 6.78 17.27 26.18
N LYS A 173 5.49 17.02 25.99
CA LYS A 173 4.39 17.81 26.58
C LYS A 173 3.78 17.18 27.84
N GLY A 174 4.35 16.08 28.34
CA GLY A 174 3.87 15.33 29.49
C GLY A 174 3.42 13.90 29.16
N PRO A 175 2.98 13.12 30.17
CA PRO A 175 2.41 11.81 29.99
C PRO A 175 1.04 11.89 29.32
#